data_f0982a81f7710bfbd9a1edca97c8ef7c
#
_entry.id   f0982a81f7710bfbd9a1edca97c8ef7c
#
_cell.length_a   1.000
_cell.length_b   1.000
_cell.length_c   1.000
_cell.angle_alpha   90.00
_cell.angle_beta   90.00
_cell.angle_gamma   90.00
#
_symmetry.space_group_name_H-M   'P 1'
#
loop_
_entity.id
_entity.type
_entity.pdbx_description
1 polymer ?
#
loop_
_entity_poly.entity_id
_entity_poly.type
_entity_poly.pdbx_seq_one_letter_code
_entity_poly.pdbx_strand_id
1 'polypeptide(L)'
;MNQLAIQTSLTITFVGLLISAILNLIESIRTNLSFVRHILGLEACIALIAAYFYSIFMKKTEFGPINWPEITKYRYMDWAFTTPLMLLGLCIFLAHHSKTTVGIFTYLGIVLLDYFMLYFGYLGETKQMDYIHANIIGFLGYIGLFAVLFKYVKKNKTNIIVFSAYAVIWAMYGFVYFLDDKILITNWLDLIAKSLVGIGMWIYFTKIIK
;
A
#
# COMPACT_ATOMS: atom_id res chain seq x y z
N MET A 1 -17.42 16.36 8.74
CA MET A 1 -17.12 14.93 8.47
C MET A 1 -17.93 14.07 9.43
N ASN A 2 -18.62 13.02 8.93
CA ASN A 2 -19.47 12.15 9.76
C ASN A 2 -18.59 11.13 10.50
N GLN A 3 -18.54 11.22 11.84
CA GLN A 3 -17.71 10.34 12.69
C GLN A 3 -18.11 8.86 12.53
N LEU A 4 -19.40 8.58 12.39
CA LEU A 4 -19.90 7.21 12.17
C LEU A 4 -19.34 6.63 10.84
N ALA A 5 -19.32 7.41 9.77
CA ALA A 5 -18.78 6.96 8.48
C ALA A 5 -17.27 6.64 8.58
N ILE A 6 -16.53 7.45 9.34
CA ILE A 6 -15.09 7.19 9.58
C ILE A 6 -14.91 5.89 10.37
N GLN A 7 -15.61 5.72 11.48
CA GLN A 7 -15.52 4.49 12.29
C GLN A 7 -15.93 3.25 11.49
N THR A 8 -16.97 3.35 10.68
CA THR A 8 -17.42 2.26 9.80
C THR A 8 -16.32 1.90 8.79
N SER A 9 -15.73 2.89 8.13
CA SER A 9 -14.65 2.64 7.16
C SER A 9 -13.41 2.04 7.81
N LEU A 10 -13.02 2.50 9.00
CA LEU A 10 -11.91 1.95 9.77
C LEU A 10 -12.17 0.48 10.13
N THR A 11 -13.37 0.18 10.62
CA THR A 11 -13.76 -1.19 11.00
C THR A 11 -13.77 -2.14 9.80
N ILE A 12 -14.37 -1.72 8.67
CA ILE A 12 -14.41 -2.54 7.45
C ILE A 12 -13.00 -2.79 6.94
N THR A 13 -12.15 -1.76 6.90
CA THR A 13 -10.76 -1.90 6.46
C THR A 13 -9.98 -2.83 7.39
N PHE A 14 -10.11 -2.67 8.72
CA PHE A 14 -9.47 -3.54 9.71
C PHE A 14 -9.86 -5.02 9.51
N VAL A 15 -11.15 -5.30 9.39
CA VAL A 15 -11.65 -6.68 9.17
C VAL A 15 -11.15 -7.22 7.84
N GLY A 16 -11.19 -6.42 6.77
CA GLY A 16 -10.67 -6.80 5.46
C GLY A 16 -9.18 -7.15 5.50
N LEU A 17 -8.38 -6.35 6.22
CA LEU A 17 -6.95 -6.61 6.41
C LEU A 17 -6.71 -7.92 7.16
N LEU A 18 -7.46 -8.21 8.22
CA LEU A 18 -7.35 -9.47 8.95
C LEU A 18 -7.71 -10.68 8.08
N ILE A 19 -8.79 -10.58 7.31
CA ILE A 19 -9.17 -11.64 6.37
C ILE A 19 -8.07 -11.87 5.34
N SER A 20 -7.54 -10.80 4.73
CA SER A 20 -6.44 -10.88 3.78
C SER A 20 -5.20 -11.52 4.40
N ALA A 21 -4.82 -11.09 5.61
CA ALA A 21 -3.68 -11.64 6.34
C ALA A 21 -3.82 -13.15 6.57
N ILE A 22 -4.98 -13.61 7.06
CA ILE A 22 -5.23 -15.04 7.35
C ILE A 22 -5.18 -15.88 6.08
N LEU A 23 -5.86 -15.44 5.00
CA LEU A 23 -5.88 -16.19 3.73
C LEU A 23 -4.46 -16.32 3.14
N ASN A 24 -3.71 -15.21 3.09
CA ASN A 24 -2.37 -15.20 2.55
C ASN A 24 -1.38 -15.99 3.42
N LEU A 25 -1.49 -15.91 4.75
CA LEU A 25 -0.64 -16.67 5.68
C LEU A 25 -0.86 -18.17 5.54
N ILE A 26 -2.12 -18.63 5.56
CA ILE A 26 -2.45 -20.04 5.40
C ILE A 26 -1.88 -20.59 4.09
N GLU A 27 -2.11 -19.90 2.98
CA GLU A 27 -1.65 -20.38 1.69
C GLU A 27 -0.14 -20.28 1.54
N SER A 28 0.52 -19.27 2.13
CA SER A 28 1.99 -19.19 2.14
C SER A 28 2.65 -20.37 2.84
N ILE A 29 2.00 -20.92 3.88
CA ILE A 29 2.48 -22.10 4.59
C ILE A 29 2.19 -23.39 3.78
N ARG A 30 1.04 -23.46 3.11
CA ARG A 30 0.57 -24.64 2.39
C ARG A 30 1.27 -24.86 1.05
N THR A 31 1.69 -23.79 0.38
CA THR A 31 2.28 -23.87 -0.96
C THR A 31 3.70 -24.44 -0.94
N ASN A 32 4.01 -25.32 -1.89
CA ASN A 32 5.35 -25.81 -2.14
C ASN A 32 6.17 -24.91 -3.07
N LEU A 33 5.54 -23.94 -3.73
CA LEU A 33 6.19 -23.02 -4.66
C LEU A 33 6.83 -21.86 -3.89
N SER A 34 8.16 -21.83 -3.84
CA SER A 34 8.93 -20.79 -3.10
C SER A 34 8.53 -19.37 -3.49
N PHE A 35 8.36 -19.10 -4.79
CA PHE A 35 7.94 -17.80 -5.30
C PHE A 35 6.57 -17.37 -4.74
N VAL A 36 5.58 -18.28 -4.76
CA VAL A 36 4.22 -18.02 -4.23
C VAL A 36 4.28 -17.78 -2.73
N ARG A 37 5.05 -18.60 -2.01
CA ARG A 37 5.27 -18.46 -0.56
C ARG A 37 5.79 -17.08 -0.19
N HIS A 38 6.79 -16.58 -0.91
CA HIS A 38 7.37 -15.26 -0.62
C HIS A 38 6.36 -14.14 -0.85
N ILE A 39 5.61 -14.15 -1.96
CA ILE A 39 4.62 -13.09 -2.23
C ILE A 39 3.48 -13.14 -1.21
N LEU A 40 2.86 -14.30 -1.00
CA LEU A 40 1.76 -14.40 -0.05
C LEU A 40 2.20 -14.15 1.40
N GLY A 41 3.43 -14.53 1.75
CA GLY A 41 4.02 -14.17 3.04
C GLY A 41 4.20 -12.67 3.21
N LEU A 42 4.65 -11.94 2.17
CA LEU A 42 4.74 -10.49 2.18
C LEU A 42 3.35 -9.84 2.30
N GLU A 43 2.36 -10.30 1.53
CA GLU A 43 0.98 -9.80 1.61
C GLU A 43 0.37 -10.00 3.01
N ALA A 44 0.64 -11.16 3.65
CA ALA A 44 0.23 -11.40 5.02
C ALA A 44 0.89 -10.42 6.01
N CYS A 45 2.20 -10.18 5.88
CA CYS A 45 2.93 -9.21 6.71
C CYS A 45 2.40 -7.78 6.53
N ILE A 46 2.19 -7.34 5.28
CA ILE A 46 1.63 -6.03 4.95
C ILE A 46 0.27 -5.85 5.63
N ALA A 47 -0.62 -6.83 5.46
CA ALA A 47 -1.96 -6.79 6.03
C ALA A 47 -1.97 -6.79 7.56
N LEU A 48 -1.08 -7.55 8.23
CA LEU A 48 -0.95 -7.57 9.69
C LEU A 48 -0.43 -6.24 10.24
N ILE A 49 0.60 -5.67 9.62
CA ILE A 49 1.14 -4.36 10.01
C ILE A 49 0.06 -3.29 9.87
N ALA A 50 -0.61 -3.24 8.73
CA ALA A 50 -1.70 -2.29 8.51
C ALA A 50 -2.85 -2.50 9.50
N ALA A 51 -3.28 -3.74 9.77
CA ALA A 51 -4.32 -4.04 10.77
C ALA A 51 -3.94 -3.54 12.16
N TYR A 52 -2.67 -3.66 12.55
CA TYR A 52 -2.19 -3.10 13.82
C TYR A 52 -2.39 -1.58 13.87
N PHE A 53 -2.01 -0.83 12.82
CA PHE A 53 -2.23 0.62 12.77
C PHE A 53 -3.71 0.98 12.73
N TYR A 54 -4.53 0.22 12.00
CA TYR A 54 -5.98 0.41 11.97
C TYR A 54 -6.63 0.18 13.35
N SER A 55 -6.13 -0.75 14.15
CA SER A 55 -6.56 -0.92 15.54
C SER A 55 -6.27 0.31 16.41
N ILE A 56 -5.13 0.99 16.14
CA ILE A 56 -4.79 2.26 16.79
C ILE A 56 -5.75 3.37 16.35
N PHE A 57 -6.03 3.48 15.04
CA PHE A 57 -6.96 4.48 14.51
C PHE A 57 -8.35 4.32 15.12
N MET A 58 -8.87 3.09 15.21
CA MET A 58 -10.16 2.80 15.82
C MET A 58 -10.20 3.29 17.27
N LYS A 59 -9.21 2.94 18.10
CA LYS A 59 -9.12 3.39 19.51
C LYS A 59 -9.07 4.91 19.63
N LYS A 60 -8.33 5.60 18.73
CA LYS A 60 -8.18 7.07 18.77
C LYS A 60 -9.40 7.82 18.23
N THR A 61 -10.31 7.14 17.55
CA THR A 61 -11.55 7.74 17.01
C THR A 61 -12.80 7.33 17.79
N GLU A 62 -12.68 6.44 18.79
CA GLU A 62 -13.81 5.87 19.52
C GLU A 62 -14.46 6.90 20.47
N PHE A 63 -13.64 7.64 21.22
CA PHE A 63 -14.12 8.55 22.25
C PHE A 63 -13.52 9.96 22.10
N GLY A 64 -14.39 10.98 22.23
CA GLY A 64 -13.99 12.39 22.29
C GLY A 64 -13.59 13.01 20.95
N PRO A 65 -13.01 14.21 20.97
CA PRO A 65 -12.56 14.90 19.78
C PRO A 65 -11.35 14.20 19.17
N ILE A 66 -11.40 13.98 17.86
CA ILE A 66 -10.35 13.26 17.14
C ILE A 66 -9.12 14.14 16.94
N ASN A 67 -7.95 13.66 17.40
CA ASN A 67 -6.66 14.31 17.16
C ASN A 67 -6.12 13.93 15.77
N TRP A 68 -6.52 14.69 14.74
CA TRP A 68 -6.13 14.43 13.34
C TRP A 68 -4.62 14.46 13.10
N PRO A 69 -3.83 15.41 13.64
CA PRO A 69 -2.37 15.39 13.51
C PRO A 69 -1.73 14.10 14.00
N GLU A 70 -2.24 13.54 15.09
CA GLU A 70 -1.75 12.29 15.64
C GLU A 70 -2.11 11.08 14.74
N ILE A 71 -3.34 11.03 14.22
CA ILE A 71 -3.76 10.00 13.26
C ILE A 71 -2.91 10.08 11.99
N THR A 72 -2.66 11.29 11.47
CA THR A 72 -1.78 11.50 10.32
C THR A 72 -0.40 10.93 10.57
N LYS A 73 0.20 11.19 11.73
CA LYS A 73 1.52 10.63 12.10
C LYS A 73 1.52 9.09 12.05
N TYR A 74 0.55 8.44 12.67
CA TYR A 74 0.46 6.98 12.66
C TYR A 74 0.18 6.42 11.26
N ARG A 75 -0.56 7.13 10.41
CA ARG A 75 -0.81 6.73 9.02
C ARG A 75 0.48 6.73 8.20
N TYR A 76 1.29 7.77 8.31
CA TYR A 76 2.59 7.81 7.63
C TYR A 76 3.56 6.78 8.20
N MET A 77 3.47 6.43 9.50
CA MET A 77 4.21 5.30 10.06
C MET A 77 3.77 3.97 9.46
N ASP A 78 2.44 3.71 9.35
CA ASP A 78 1.93 2.52 8.65
C ASP A 78 2.51 2.43 7.23
N TRP A 79 2.40 3.50 6.46
CA TRP A 79 2.91 3.53 5.10
C TRP A 79 4.42 3.35 5.03
N ALA A 80 5.20 3.95 5.92
CA ALA A 80 6.65 3.77 5.96
C ALA A 80 7.09 2.31 6.18
N PHE A 81 6.27 1.49 6.83
CA PHE A 81 6.53 0.05 6.96
C PHE A 81 5.91 -0.76 5.82
N THR A 82 4.69 -0.44 5.43
CA THR A 82 3.95 -1.28 4.48
C THR A 82 4.32 -1.02 3.03
N THR A 83 4.61 0.23 2.62
CA THR A 83 4.90 0.52 1.20
C THR A 83 6.21 -0.09 0.70
N PRO A 84 7.33 -0.15 1.46
CA PRO A 84 8.49 -0.90 1.03
C PRO A 84 8.21 -2.39 0.82
N LEU A 85 7.42 -3.01 1.70
CA LEU A 85 7.04 -4.42 1.53
C LEU A 85 6.15 -4.63 0.30
N MET A 86 5.20 -3.72 0.05
CA MET A 86 4.38 -3.73 -1.17
C MET A 86 5.23 -3.60 -2.43
N LEU A 87 6.22 -2.69 -2.43
CA LEU A 87 7.16 -2.52 -3.54
C LEU A 87 8.07 -3.73 -3.71
N LEU A 88 8.48 -4.39 -2.63
CA LEU A 88 9.24 -5.64 -2.69
C LEU A 88 8.40 -6.74 -3.36
N GLY A 89 7.16 -6.92 -2.93
CA GLY A 89 6.22 -7.88 -3.54
C GLY A 89 6.02 -7.61 -5.02
N LEU A 90 5.81 -6.33 -5.40
CA LEU A 90 5.67 -5.92 -6.79
C LEU A 90 6.94 -6.17 -7.61
N CYS A 91 8.12 -5.85 -7.08
CA CYS A 91 9.40 -6.15 -7.72
C CYS A 91 9.59 -7.65 -7.99
N ILE A 92 9.32 -8.49 -6.99
CA ILE A 92 9.41 -9.95 -7.11
C ILE A 92 8.42 -10.46 -8.16
N PHE A 93 7.17 -9.97 -8.13
CA PHE A 93 6.13 -10.35 -9.08
C PHE A 93 6.50 -10.00 -10.53
N LEU A 94 6.87 -8.73 -10.78
CA LEU A 94 7.22 -8.26 -12.12
C LEU A 94 8.47 -8.98 -12.66
N ALA A 95 9.49 -9.16 -11.83
CA ALA A 95 10.73 -9.82 -12.20
C ALA A 95 10.50 -11.30 -12.57
N HIS A 96 9.69 -12.01 -11.80
CA HIS A 96 9.37 -13.42 -12.05
C HIS A 96 8.71 -13.61 -13.43
N HIS A 97 7.63 -12.87 -13.71
CA HIS A 97 6.90 -12.96 -14.98
C HIS A 97 7.69 -12.43 -16.18
N SER A 98 8.66 -11.55 -15.95
CA SER A 98 9.57 -11.03 -16.99
C SER A 98 10.82 -11.87 -17.16
N LYS A 99 11.02 -12.93 -16.35
CA LYS A 99 12.25 -13.74 -16.31
C LYS A 99 13.50 -12.87 -16.15
N THR A 100 13.43 -11.91 -15.22
CA THR A 100 14.52 -10.98 -14.87
C THR A 100 14.71 -10.98 -13.35
N THR A 101 15.71 -10.26 -12.88
CA THR A 101 15.97 -10.05 -11.45
C THR A 101 16.01 -8.56 -11.15
N VAL A 102 15.45 -8.15 -10.01
CA VAL A 102 15.63 -6.80 -9.47
C VAL A 102 16.81 -6.86 -8.50
N GLY A 103 17.88 -6.13 -8.83
CA GLY A 103 19.04 -6.05 -7.94
C GLY A 103 18.73 -5.26 -6.67
N ILE A 104 19.45 -5.60 -5.57
CA ILE A 104 19.25 -4.96 -4.28
C ILE A 104 19.39 -3.43 -4.33
N PHE A 105 20.35 -2.90 -5.05
CA PHE A 105 20.56 -1.45 -5.19
C PHE A 105 19.41 -0.78 -5.95
N THR A 106 18.82 -1.46 -6.93
CA THR A 106 17.62 -0.96 -7.63
C THR A 106 16.43 -0.91 -6.67
N TYR A 107 16.22 -1.95 -5.88
CA TYR A 107 15.16 -1.99 -4.87
C TYR A 107 15.36 -0.89 -3.82
N LEU A 108 16.57 -0.72 -3.30
CA LEU A 108 16.87 0.37 -2.35
C LEU A 108 16.62 1.76 -2.97
N GLY A 109 16.94 1.95 -4.25
CA GLY A 109 16.62 3.18 -4.98
C GLY A 109 15.11 3.44 -5.09
N ILE A 110 14.31 2.38 -5.33
CA ILE A 110 12.84 2.46 -5.33
C ILE A 110 12.33 2.85 -3.94
N VAL A 111 12.83 2.23 -2.87
CA VAL A 111 12.45 2.55 -1.48
C VAL A 111 12.84 3.98 -1.09
N LEU A 112 13.98 4.48 -1.56
CA LEU A 112 14.37 5.88 -1.33
C LEU A 112 13.41 6.86 -2.01
N LEU A 113 12.97 6.57 -3.24
CA LEU A 113 11.97 7.38 -3.94
C LEU A 113 10.59 7.30 -3.25
N ASP A 114 10.23 6.14 -2.71
CA ASP A 114 9.03 5.96 -1.90
C ASP A 114 9.07 6.80 -0.62
N TYR A 115 10.16 6.73 0.14
CA TYR A 115 10.33 7.58 1.33
C TYR A 115 10.40 9.06 1.01
N PHE A 116 10.98 9.44 -0.13
CA PHE A 116 10.94 10.80 -0.62
C PHE A 116 9.48 11.26 -0.84
N MET A 117 8.68 10.45 -1.54
CA MET A 117 7.25 10.73 -1.76
C MET A 117 6.49 10.86 -0.42
N LEU A 118 6.67 9.92 0.50
CA LEU A 118 6.01 9.93 1.81
C LEU A 118 6.43 11.13 2.66
N TYR A 119 7.72 11.47 2.65
CA TYR A 119 8.25 12.58 3.44
C TYR A 119 7.63 13.92 3.02
N PHE A 120 7.59 14.23 1.73
CA PHE A 120 6.97 15.46 1.26
C PHE A 120 5.46 15.46 1.49
N GLY A 121 4.78 14.33 1.28
CA GLY A 121 3.38 14.18 1.65
C GLY A 121 3.13 14.50 3.14
N TYR A 122 3.98 13.98 4.02
CA TYR A 122 3.89 14.24 5.46
C TYR A 122 4.12 15.71 5.81
N LEU A 123 5.11 16.38 5.21
CA LEU A 123 5.38 17.80 5.44
C LEU A 123 4.18 18.68 5.10
N GLY A 124 3.49 18.38 4.01
CA GLY A 124 2.28 19.11 3.64
C GLY A 124 1.10 18.83 4.59
N GLU A 125 0.85 17.54 4.94
CA GLU A 125 -0.21 17.16 5.87
C GLU A 125 -0.02 17.76 7.27
N THR A 126 1.23 17.92 7.71
CA THR A 126 1.56 18.54 9.00
C THR A 126 1.76 20.05 8.93
N LYS A 127 1.45 20.68 7.77
CA LYS A 127 1.58 22.13 7.53
C LYS A 127 3.00 22.69 7.73
N GLN A 128 4.03 21.82 7.56
CA GLN A 128 5.44 22.24 7.60
C GLN A 128 5.92 22.73 6.23
N MET A 129 5.16 22.43 5.18
CA MET A 129 5.37 22.90 3.81
C MET A 129 4.04 23.30 3.22
N ASP A 130 4.06 24.21 2.23
CA ASP A 130 2.88 24.50 1.44
C ASP A 130 2.31 23.24 0.81
N TYR A 131 1.00 23.09 0.92
CA TYR A 131 0.30 21.86 0.60
C TYR A 131 0.42 21.46 -0.88
N ILE A 132 0.36 22.43 -1.79
CA ILE A 132 0.49 22.20 -3.24
C ILE A 132 1.93 21.83 -3.59
N HIS A 133 2.90 22.59 -3.07
CA HIS A 133 4.33 22.30 -3.31
C HIS A 133 4.72 20.92 -2.78
N ALA A 134 4.28 20.57 -1.58
CA ALA A 134 4.53 19.26 -0.98
C ALA A 134 4.00 18.13 -1.87
N ASN A 135 2.78 18.25 -2.40
CA ASN A 135 2.18 17.27 -3.28
C ASN A 135 2.94 17.15 -4.61
N ILE A 136 3.25 18.29 -5.26
CA ILE A 136 4.01 18.28 -6.52
C ILE A 136 5.37 17.59 -6.35
N ILE A 137 6.12 17.93 -5.29
CA ILE A 137 7.43 17.33 -5.03
C ILE A 137 7.28 15.84 -4.71
N GLY A 138 6.28 15.46 -3.90
CA GLY A 138 5.97 14.06 -3.62
C GLY A 138 5.66 13.27 -4.89
N PHE A 139 4.91 13.84 -5.84
CA PHE A 139 4.65 13.20 -7.12
C PHE A 139 5.89 12.97 -7.98
N LEU A 140 6.95 13.76 -7.83
CA LEU A 140 8.23 13.46 -8.50
C LEU A 140 8.82 12.14 -8.00
N GLY A 141 8.75 11.86 -6.70
CA GLY A 141 9.13 10.58 -6.11
C GLY A 141 8.28 9.43 -6.66
N TYR A 142 6.97 9.60 -6.70
CA TYR A 142 6.03 8.64 -7.29
C TYR A 142 6.37 8.34 -8.76
N ILE A 143 6.53 9.36 -9.60
CA ILE A 143 6.87 9.19 -11.02
C ILE A 143 8.22 8.46 -11.15
N GLY A 144 9.20 8.85 -10.35
CA GLY A 144 10.54 8.24 -10.36
C GLY A 144 10.50 6.75 -10.05
N LEU A 145 9.83 6.35 -8.95
CA LEU A 145 9.74 4.94 -8.57
C LEU A 145 8.99 4.09 -9.61
N PHE A 146 7.86 4.58 -10.14
CA PHE A 146 7.11 3.86 -11.17
C PHE A 146 7.85 3.82 -12.52
N ALA A 147 8.64 4.85 -12.86
CA ALA A 147 9.51 4.82 -14.03
C ALA A 147 10.62 3.75 -13.92
N VAL A 148 11.18 3.54 -12.72
CA VAL A 148 12.14 2.45 -12.47
C VAL A 148 11.44 1.09 -12.58
N LEU A 149 10.28 0.91 -11.96
CA LEU A 149 9.50 -0.33 -12.00
C LEU A 149 9.04 -0.70 -13.42
N PHE A 150 8.71 0.30 -14.24
CA PHE A 150 8.26 0.10 -15.63
C PHE A 150 9.26 -0.70 -16.47
N LYS A 151 10.55 -0.60 -16.18
CA LYS A 151 11.60 -1.39 -16.86
C LYS A 151 11.40 -2.91 -16.74
N TYR A 152 10.69 -3.36 -15.70
CA TYR A 152 10.42 -4.76 -15.40
C TYR A 152 9.06 -5.25 -15.90
N VAL A 153 8.21 -4.35 -16.43
CA VAL A 153 6.86 -4.71 -16.90
C VAL A 153 6.92 -5.58 -18.16
N LYS A 154 7.82 -5.25 -19.11
CA LYS A 154 7.90 -5.89 -20.45
C LYS A 154 6.52 -6.04 -21.12
N LYS A 155 6.43 -6.71 -22.27
CA LYS A 155 5.16 -6.98 -22.98
C LYS A 155 4.42 -8.21 -22.39
N ASN A 156 4.27 -8.27 -21.08
CA ASN A 156 3.54 -9.33 -20.41
C ASN A 156 2.21 -8.76 -19.88
N LYS A 157 1.07 -9.32 -20.31
CA LYS A 157 -0.27 -8.82 -19.95
C LYS A 157 -0.48 -8.79 -18.44
N THR A 158 -0.07 -9.83 -17.71
CA THR A 158 -0.21 -9.91 -16.25
C THR A 158 0.59 -8.80 -15.56
N ASN A 159 1.85 -8.58 -15.99
CA ASN A 159 2.67 -7.50 -15.45
C ASN A 159 2.08 -6.13 -15.74
N ILE A 160 1.54 -5.90 -16.94
CA ILE A 160 0.89 -4.64 -17.30
C ILE A 160 -0.31 -4.39 -16.38
N ILE A 161 -1.16 -5.40 -16.17
CA ILE A 161 -2.35 -5.26 -15.30
C ILE A 161 -1.94 -4.93 -13.87
N VAL A 162 -1.04 -5.72 -13.28
CA VAL A 162 -0.63 -5.52 -11.88
C VAL A 162 0.10 -4.20 -11.69
N PHE A 163 1.06 -3.86 -12.57
CA PHE A 163 1.74 -2.58 -12.54
C PHE A 163 0.77 -1.39 -12.65
N SER A 164 -0.16 -1.44 -13.62
CA SER A 164 -1.14 -0.38 -13.83
C SER A 164 -2.09 -0.24 -12.65
N ALA A 165 -2.51 -1.35 -12.04
CA ALA A 165 -3.34 -1.32 -10.84
C ALA A 165 -2.62 -0.62 -9.68
N TYR A 166 -1.36 -0.99 -9.40
CA TYR A 166 -0.56 -0.31 -8.38
C TYR A 166 -0.36 1.17 -8.71
N ALA A 167 0.02 1.51 -9.93
CA ALA A 167 0.24 2.90 -10.34
C ALA A 167 -1.03 3.74 -10.18
N VAL A 168 -2.18 3.25 -10.65
CA VAL A 168 -3.45 3.99 -10.56
C VAL A 168 -3.89 4.15 -9.10
N ILE A 169 -3.90 3.06 -8.31
CA ILE A 169 -4.32 3.11 -6.91
C ILE A 169 -3.43 4.08 -6.12
N TRP A 170 -2.12 4.04 -6.30
CA TRP A 170 -1.19 4.92 -5.60
C TRP A 170 -1.30 6.38 -6.03
N ALA A 171 -1.52 6.66 -7.33
CA ALA A 171 -1.80 8.02 -7.79
C ALA A 171 -3.05 8.62 -7.13
N MET A 172 -4.08 7.80 -6.85
CA MET A 172 -5.30 8.26 -6.20
C MET A 172 -5.05 8.87 -4.82
N TYR A 173 -4.08 8.39 -4.05
CA TYR A 173 -3.73 9.01 -2.76
C TYR A 173 -3.29 10.47 -2.91
N GLY A 174 -2.52 10.79 -3.95
CA GLY A 174 -2.11 12.15 -4.24
C GLY A 174 -3.27 13.06 -4.66
N PHE A 175 -4.28 12.55 -5.36
CA PHE A 175 -5.50 13.31 -5.68
C PHE A 175 -6.41 13.49 -4.46
N VAL A 176 -6.58 12.43 -3.66
CA VAL A 176 -7.37 12.44 -2.43
C VAL A 176 -6.79 13.40 -1.39
N TYR A 177 -5.48 13.64 -1.46
CA TYR A 177 -4.76 14.59 -0.64
C TYR A 177 -5.44 15.97 -0.57
N PHE A 178 -6.11 16.43 -1.63
CA PHE A 178 -6.78 17.74 -1.71
C PHE A 178 -8.26 17.74 -1.28
N LEU A 179 -8.81 16.57 -0.92
CA LEU A 179 -10.23 16.46 -0.61
C LEU A 179 -10.51 16.68 0.89
N ASP A 180 -11.67 17.28 1.20
CA ASP A 180 -12.10 17.48 2.58
C ASP A 180 -12.35 16.17 3.33
N ASP A 181 -12.88 15.15 2.63
CA ASP A 181 -13.16 13.81 3.17
C ASP A 181 -11.99 12.83 2.96
N LYS A 182 -10.77 13.37 2.79
CA LYS A 182 -9.56 12.58 2.49
C LYS A 182 -9.35 11.37 3.41
N ILE A 183 -9.65 11.50 4.69
CA ILE A 183 -9.45 10.41 5.67
C ILE A 183 -10.37 9.23 5.37
N LEU A 184 -11.64 9.49 5.12
CA LEU A 184 -12.62 8.47 4.76
C LEU A 184 -12.21 7.76 3.46
N ILE A 185 -11.86 8.54 2.45
CA ILE A 185 -11.47 8.00 1.14
C ILE A 185 -10.14 7.23 1.24
N THR A 186 -9.18 7.73 2.03
CA THR A 186 -7.91 7.01 2.28
C THR A 186 -8.13 5.66 2.96
N ASN A 187 -9.08 5.54 3.89
CA ASN A 187 -9.42 4.25 4.50
C ASN A 187 -9.90 3.24 3.43
N TRP A 188 -10.73 3.67 2.48
CA TRP A 188 -11.17 2.83 1.37
C TRP A 188 -10.03 2.51 0.39
N LEU A 189 -9.14 3.45 0.14
CA LEU A 189 -7.95 3.19 -0.68
C LEU A 189 -7.02 2.18 -0.03
N ASP A 190 -6.81 2.25 1.28
CA ASP A 190 -6.01 1.25 2.02
C ASP A 190 -6.67 -0.14 1.98
N LEU A 191 -8.01 -0.22 2.09
CA LEU A 191 -8.74 -1.49 1.88
C LEU A 191 -8.45 -2.06 0.49
N ILE A 192 -8.50 -1.24 -0.55
CA ILE A 192 -8.24 -1.67 -1.93
C ILE A 192 -6.77 -2.04 -2.10
N ALA A 193 -5.86 -1.13 -1.73
CA ALA A 193 -4.43 -1.27 -2.00
C ALA A 193 -3.74 -2.41 -1.24
N LYS A 194 -4.25 -2.76 -0.06
CA LYS A 194 -3.64 -3.78 0.83
C LYS A 194 -4.51 -5.04 0.92
N SER A 195 -5.79 -4.89 1.31
CA SER A 195 -6.65 -6.05 1.53
C SER A 195 -7.12 -6.70 0.22
N LEU A 196 -7.71 -5.92 -0.71
CA LEU A 196 -8.22 -6.50 -1.96
C LEU A 196 -7.10 -6.93 -2.90
N VAL A 197 -5.97 -6.22 -2.92
CA VAL A 197 -4.77 -6.66 -3.65
C VAL A 197 -4.25 -7.98 -3.09
N GLY A 198 -4.10 -8.11 -1.76
CA GLY A 198 -3.67 -9.35 -1.12
C GLY A 198 -4.61 -10.52 -1.40
N ILE A 199 -5.94 -10.32 -1.31
CA ILE A 199 -6.94 -11.33 -1.68
C ILE A 199 -6.84 -11.66 -3.18
N GLY A 200 -6.64 -10.67 -4.04
CA GLY A 200 -6.43 -10.85 -5.46
C GLY A 200 -5.20 -11.71 -5.77
N MET A 201 -4.09 -11.48 -5.10
CA MET A 201 -2.88 -12.31 -5.20
C MET A 201 -3.14 -13.74 -4.72
N TRP A 202 -3.85 -13.92 -3.60
CA TRP A 202 -4.27 -15.24 -3.14
C TRP A 202 -5.12 -15.98 -4.18
N ILE A 203 -6.13 -15.33 -4.77
CA ILE A 203 -6.97 -15.91 -5.84
C ILE A 203 -6.11 -16.29 -7.05
N TYR A 204 -5.23 -15.37 -7.47
CA TYR A 204 -4.37 -15.58 -8.64
C TYR A 204 -3.50 -16.83 -8.47
N PHE A 205 -2.84 -16.97 -7.33
CA PHE A 205 -1.94 -18.09 -7.09
C PHE A 205 -2.64 -19.40 -6.76
N THR A 206 -3.84 -19.36 -6.17
CA THR A 206 -4.55 -20.58 -5.79
C THR A 206 -5.51 -21.10 -6.85
N LYS A 207 -6.06 -20.23 -7.70
CA LYS A 207 -7.12 -20.58 -8.65
C LYS A 207 -6.73 -20.46 -10.11
N ILE A 208 -5.75 -19.63 -10.45
CA ILE A 208 -5.38 -19.31 -11.84
C ILE A 208 -4.09 -20.03 -12.26
N ILE A 209 -3.13 -20.19 -11.34
CA ILE A 209 -1.82 -20.81 -11.64
C ILE A 209 -1.77 -22.32 -11.27
N LYS A 210 -2.77 -22.82 -10.60
CA LYS A 210 -2.87 -24.28 -10.30
C LYS A 210 -2.95 -25.13 -11.56
#